data_e9d4176444c286e57860a4063dc9fec8
#
_entry.id   e9d4176444c286e57860a4063dc9fec8
#
_cell.length_a   1.000
_cell.length_b   1.000
_cell.length_c   1.000
_cell.angle_alpha   90.00
_cell.angle_beta   90.00
_cell.angle_gamma   90.00
#
_symmetry.space_group_name_H-M   'P 1'
#
loop_
_entity.id
_entity.type
_entity.pdbx_description
1 polymer ?
#
loop_
_entity_poly.entity_id
_entity_poly.type
_entity_poly.pdbx_seq_one_letter_code
_entity_poly.pdbx_strand_id
1 'polypeptide(L)'
;MTKQEMLQKYNVPPDLFDKYEAAHKCTGFTDKDVENMSLILTLYDAGFDDAEVRDYIGFYRSGGDTAEKRTEMLLKKRKKALEELHAKQGQLDRIDYLRYKIKKENKG
;
A
#
# COMPACT_ATOMS: atom_id res chain seq x y z
N MET A 1 -17.12 16.95 1.03
CA MET A 1 -17.25 15.57 0.55
C MET A 1 -17.85 14.70 1.64
N THR A 2 -18.84 13.88 1.28
CA THR A 2 -19.48 12.97 2.25
C THR A 2 -18.71 11.65 2.35
N LYS A 3 -19.03 10.86 3.39
CA LYS A 3 -18.46 9.52 3.57
C LYS A 3 -18.70 8.63 2.36
N GLN A 4 -19.94 8.64 1.83
CA GLN A 4 -20.29 7.83 0.67
C GLN A 4 -19.54 8.24 -0.59
N GLU A 5 -19.38 9.53 -0.80
CA GLU A 5 -18.61 10.06 -1.95
C GLU A 5 -17.17 9.62 -1.88
N MET A 6 -16.54 9.65 -0.70
CA MET A 6 -15.17 9.18 -0.52
C MET A 6 -15.03 7.69 -0.80
N LEU A 7 -15.95 6.90 -0.25
CA LEU A 7 -15.94 5.45 -0.45
C LEU A 7 -16.08 5.07 -1.93
N GLN A 8 -16.92 5.79 -2.67
CA GLN A 8 -17.14 5.54 -4.08
C GLN A 8 -16.01 6.05 -4.97
N LYS A 9 -15.56 7.28 -4.71
CA LYS A 9 -14.57 7.94 -5.56
C LYS A 9 -13.17 7.35 -5.42
N TYR A 10 -12.77 7.01 -4.20
CA TYR A 10 -11.42 6.52 -3.91
C TYR A 10 -11.36 5.04 -3.58
N ASN A 11 -12.49 4.36 -3.65
CA ASN A 11 -12.59 2.92 -3.37
C ASN A 11 -11.96 2.55 -2.01
N VAL A 12 -12.23 3.37 -1.00
CA VAL A 12 -11.67 3.22 0.35
C VAL A 12 -12.30 2.02 1.04
N PRO A 13 -11.51 1.10 1.62
CA PRO A 13 -12.07 0.03 2.45
C PRO A 13 -12.81 0.61 3.65
N PRO A 14 -14.03 0.13 3.96
CA PRO A 14 -14.82 0.65 5.10
C PRO A 14 -14.07 0.61 6.43
N ASP A 15 -13.28 -0.43 6.68
CA ASP A 15 -12.50 -0.58 7.91
C ASP A 15 -11.47 0.54 8.08
N LEU A 16 -10.80 0.90 7.00
CA LEU A 16 -9.82 1.98 7.00
C LEU A 16 -10.49 3.32 7.28
N PHE A 17 -11.66 3.54 6.67
CA PHE A 17 -12.44 4.74 6.88
C PHE A 17 -12.85 4.89 8.35
N ASP A 18 -13.33 3.80 8.95
CA ASP A 18 -13.75 3.78 10.36
C ASP A 18 -12.56 4.08 11.28
N LYS A 19 -11.39 3.52 10.98
CA LYS A 19 -10.15 3.81 11.74
C LYS A 19 -9.78 5.29 11.66
N TYR A 20 -9.87 5.86 10.47
CA TYR A 20 -9.56 7.28 10.26
C TYR A 20 -10.54 8.17 11.02
N GLU A 21 -11.84 7.89 10.93
CA GLU A 21 -12.89 8.63 11.63
C GLU A 21 -12.67 8.58 13.14
N ALA A 22 -12.41 7.40 13.71
CA ALA A 22 -12.16 7.21 15.13
C ALA A 22 -10.93 7.99 15.61
N ALA A 23 -9.88 8.05 14.80
CA ALA A 23 -8.64 8.75 15.14
C ALA A 23 -8.80 10.28 15.10
N HIS A 24 -9.64 10.79 14.21
CA HIS A 24 -9.72 12.24 13.93
C HIS A 24 -11.00 12.91 14.44
N LYS A 25 -11.98 12.15 14.89
CA LYS A 25 -13.27 12.66 15.42
C LYS A 25 -13.90 13.73 14.52
N CYS A 26 -13.84 13.51 13.20
CA CYS A 26 -14.29 14.50 12.24
C CYS A 26 -15.81 14.56 12.15
N THR A 27 -16.35 15.78 12.13
CA THR A 27 -17.77 16.03 11.86
C THR A 27 -18.06 16.25 10.38
N GLY A 28 -17.00 16.34 9.55
CA GLY A 28 -17.08 16.48 8.11
C GLY A 28 -15.70 16.29 7.51
N PHE A 29 -15.63 16.14 6.18
CA PHE A 29 -14.37 15.91 5.49
C PHE A 29 -13.94 17.17 4.74
N THR A 30 -12.79 17.71 5.12
CA THR A 30 -12.12 18.80 4.42
C THR A 30 -11.27 18.24 3.28
N ASP A 31 -10.79 19.12 2.40
CA ASP A 31 -9.85 18.73 1.34
C ASP A 31 -8.57 18.09 1.91
N LYS A 32 -8.13 18.58 3.07
CA LYS A 32 -6.98 18.04 3.76
C LYS A 32 -7.23 16.62 4.28
N ASP A 33 -8.44 16.33 4.75
CA ASP A 33 -8.83 14.98 5.16
C ASP A 33 -8.81 14.02 3.98
N VAL A 34 -9.26 14.46 2.82
CA VAL A 34 -9.23 13.68 1.58
C VAL A 34 -7.79 13.37 1.18
N GLU A 35 -6.90 14.35 1.24
CA GLU A 35 -5.48 14.17 0.95
C GLU A 35 -4.83 13.17 1.91
N ASN A 36 -5.11 13.30 3.20
CA ASN A 36 -4.59 12.38 4.23
C ASN A 36 -5.09 10.95 4.01
N MET A 37 -6.36 10.80 3.70
CA MET A 37 -6.95 9.49 3.44
C MET A 37 -6.33 8.84 2.20
N SER A 38 -6.14 9.62 1.14
CA SER A 38 -5.51 9.17 -0.09
C SER A 38 -4.08 8.70 0.16
N LEU A 39 -3.32 9.44 0.97
CA LEU A 39 -1.96 9.06 1.35
C LEU A 39 -1.95 7.76 2.14
N ILE A 40 -2.84 7.62 3.12
CA ILE A 40 -2.96 6.41 3.94
C ILE A 40 -3.26 5.19 3.06
N LEU A 41 -4.20 5.32 2.14
CA LEU A 41 -4.52 4.25 1.18
C LEU A 41 -3.32 3.86 0.34
N THR A 42 -2.60 4.85 -0.16
CA THR A 42 -1.40 4.61 -0.97
C THR A 42 -0.34 3.85 -0.18
N LEU A 43 -0.15 4.17 1.10
CA LEU A 43 0.80 3.48 1.96
C LEU A 43 0.41 2.02 2.18
N TYR A 44 -0.87 1.73 2.45
CA TYR A 44 -1.35 0.35 2.58
C TYR A 44 -1.19 -0.43 1.27
N ASP A 45 -1.52 0.20 0.15
CA ASP A 45 -1.34 -0.43 -1.17
C ASP A 45 0.13 -0.73 -1.47
N ALA A 46 1.03 0.10 -0.94
CA ALA A 46 2.47 -0.12 -1.09
C ALA A 46 3.02 -1.21 -0.16
N GLY A 47 2.17 -1.80 0.68
CA GLY A 47 2.57 -2.89 1.56
C GLY A 47 2.97 -2.47 2.96
N PHE A 48 2.67 -1.25 3.37
CA PHE A 48 2.91 -0.79 4.73
C PHE A 48 1.89 -1.41 5.68
N ASP A 49 2.34 -1.82 6.86
CA ASP A 49 1.43 -2.28 7.92
C ASP A 49 0.93 -1.10 8.76
N ASP A 50 0.03 -1.37 9.72
CA ASP A 50 -0.57 -0.34 10.56
C ASP A 50 0.47 0.50 11.30
N ALA A 51 1.50 -0.13 11.85
CA ALA A 51 2.55 0.57 12.59
C ALA A 51 3.38 1.46 11.67
N GLU A 52 3.73 0.95 10.50
CA GLU A 52 4.50 1.70 9.50
C GLU A 52 3.72 2.90 8.96
N VAL A 53 2.42 2.72 8.70
CA VAL A 53 1.55 3.83 8.27
C VAL A 53 1.49 4.90 9.35
N ARG A 54 1.33 4.50 10.62
CA ARG A 54 1.31 5.42 11.75
C ARG A 54 2.59 6.24 11.83
N ASP A 55 3.74 5.58 11.71
CA ASP A 55 5.04 6.25 11.77
C ASP A 55 5.21 7.24 10.62
N TYR A 56 4.88 6.82 9.40
CA TYR A 56 4.98 7.69 8.23
C TYR A 56 4.09 8.92 8.37
N ILE A 57 2.84 8.73 8.76
CA ILE A 57 1.89 9.83 8.96
C ILE A 57 2.34 10.75 10.09
N GLY A 58 2.93 10.18 11.15
CA GLY A 58 3.52 10.97 12.23
C GLY A 58 4.61 11.91 11.74
N PHE A 59 5.53 11.41 10.91
CA PHE A 59 6.57 12.25 10.28
C PHE A 59 5.96 13.30 9.35
N TYR A 60 4.98 12.91 8.56
CA TYR A 60 4.31 13.82 7.61
C TYR A 60 3.65 15.00 8.32
N ARG A 61 3.06 14.76 9.50
CA ARG A 61 2.33 15.78 10.29
C ARG A 61 3.20 16.59 11.22
N SER A 62 4.42 16.17 11.49
CA SER A 62 5.27 16.80 12.51
C SER A 62 5.67 18.24 12.22
N GLY A 63 5.48 18.71 10.99
CA GLY A 63 5.78 20.07 10.58
C GLY A 63 7.26 20.40 10.42
N GLY A 64 8.16 19.44 10.70
CA GLY A 64 9.57 19.58 10.47
C GLY A 64 9.98 18.97 9.12
N ASP A 65 11.27 19.09 8.80
CA ASP A 65 11.80 18.44 7.60
C ASP A 65 12.05 16.96 7.87
N THR A 66 11.06 16.15 7.57
CA THR A 66 11.12 14.69 7.72
C THR A 66 11.18 13.97 6.38
N ALA A 67 11.43 14.70 5.29
CA ALA A 67 11.45 14.13 3.94
C ALA A 67 12.48 13.01 3.82
N GLU A 68 13.64 13.16 4.44
CA GLU A 68 14.70 12.15 4.43
C GLU A 68 14.26 10.86 5.11
N LYS A 69 13.66 10.97 6.29
CA LYS A 69 13.13 9.79 7.03
C LYS A 69 12.03 9.09 6.26
N ARG A 70 11.11 9.86 5.67
CA ARG A 70 10.03 9.30 4.86
C ARG A 70 10.58 8.59 3.62
N THR A 71 11.58 9.19 2.99
CA THR A 71 12.24 8.60 1.82
C THR A 71 12.92 7.27 2.19
N GLU A 72 13.59 7.20 3.34
CA GLU A 72 14.21 5.96 3.83
C GLU A 72 13.17 4.85 4.01
N MET A 73 12.02 5.16 4.58
CA MET A 73 10.93 4.21 4.76
C MET A 73 10.44 3.67 3.41
N LEU A 74 10.27 4.56 2.43
CA LEU A 74 9.82 4.19 1.09
C LEU A 74 10.86 3.32 0.37
N LEU A 75 12.13 3.67 0.46
CA LEU A 75 13.21 2.90 -0.17
C LEU A 75 13.36 1.51 0.42
N LYS A 76 13.17 1.38 1.73
CA LYS A 76 13.19 0.10 2.43
C LYS A 76 12.06 -0.82 1.93
N LYS A 77 10.86 -0.26 1.77
CA LYS A 77 9.71 -0.98 1.22
C LYS A 77 9.92 -1.38 -0.24
N ARG A 78 10.50 -0.46 -1.01
CA ARG A 78 10.81 -0.72 -2.41
C ARG A 78 11.77 -1.90 -2.58
N LYS A 79 12.80 -1.94 -1.75
CA LYS A 79 13.78 -3.03 -1.76
C LYS A 79 13.09 -4.38 -1.47
N LYS A 80 12.24 -4.41 -0.44
CA LYS A 80 11.50 -5.62 -0.07
C LYS A 80 10.57 -6.07 -1.18
N ALA A 81 9.86 -5.12 -1.82
CA ALA A 81 8.98 -5.42 -2.94
C ALA A 81 9.74 -6.00 -4.13
N LEU A 82 10.93 -5.49 -4.42
CA LEU A 82 11.80 -6.02 -5.47
C LEU A 82 12.24 -7.46 -5.18
N GLU A 83 12.60 -7.75 -3.93
CA GLU A 83 12.97 -9.11 -3.50
C GLU A 83 11.80 -10.07 -3.68
N GLU A 84 10.59 -9.65 -3.31
CA GLU A 84 9.37 -10.43 -3.49
C GLU A 84 9.05 -10.65 -4.97
N LEU A 85 9.25 -9.62 -5.80
CA LEU A 85 9.04 -9.70 -7.23
C LEU A 85 10.01 -10.71 -7.87
N HIS A 86 11.28 -10.67 -7.50
CA HIS A 86 12.28 -11.62 -7.99
C HIS A 86 11.95 -13.05 -7.58
N ALA A 87 11.47 -13.25 -6.35
CA ALA A 87 11.05 -14.56 -5.88
C ALA A 87 9.85 -15.08 -6.69
N LYS A 88 8.89 -14.22 -6.97
CA LYS A 88 7.72 -14.56 -7.81
C LYS A 88 8.13 -14.88 -9.24
N GLN A 89 9.06 -14.12 -9.80
CA GLN A 89 9.59 -14.39 -11.13
C GLN A 89 10.23 -15.78 -11.20
N GLY A 90 11.02 -16.14 -10.18
CA GLY A 90 11.62 -17.46 -10.08
C GLY A 90 10.58 -18.58 -10.01
N GLN A 91 9.49 -18.36 -9.28
CA GLN A 91 8.38 -19.31 -9.20
C GLN A 91 7.71 -19.51 -10.57
N LEU A 92 7.47 -18.41 -11.30
CA LEU A 92 6.91 -18.46 -12.64
C LEU A 92 7.81 -19.26 -13.58
N ASP A 93 9.10 -19.00 -13.55
CA ASP A 93 10.08 -19.68 -14.39
C ASP A 93 10.06 -21.20 -14.15
N ARG A 94 9.94 -21.63 -12.89
CA ARG A 94 9.87 -23.05 -12.54
C ARG A 94 8.57 -23.68 -13.05
N ILE A 95 7.45 -22.99 -12.92
CA ILE A 95 6.15 -23.44 -13.42
C ILE A 95 6.20 -23.61 -14.94
N ASP A 96 6.74 -22.64 -15.64
CA ASP A 96 6.87 -22.67 -17.10
C ASP A 96 7.79 -23.81 -17.56
N TYR A 97 8.87 -24.05 -16.82
CA TYR A 97 9.77 -25.17 -17.08
C TYR A 97 9.06 -26.52 -16.96
N LEU A 98 8.26 -26.70 -15.90
CA LEU A 98 7.51 -27.94 -15.70
C LEU A 98 6.45 -28.14 -16.79
N ARG A 99 5.78 -27.07 -17.19
CA ARG A 99 4.81 -27.11 -18.31
C ARG A 99 5.49 -27.53 -19.61
N TYR A 100 6.66 -27.01 -19.86
CA TYR A 100 7.46 -27.36 -21.03
C TYR A 100 7.82 -28.85 -21.01
N LYS A 101 8.24 -29.40 -19.89
CA LYS A 101 8.57 -30.82 -19.75
C LYS A 101 7.37 -31.73 -20.04
N ILE A 102 6.20 -31.40 -19.51
CA ILE A 102 4.96 -32.15 -19.75
C ILE A 102 4.63 -32.19 -21.26
N LYS A 103 4.73 -31.03 -21.89
CA LYS A 103 4.47 -30.89 -23.33
C LYS A 103 5.43 -31.75 -24.15
N LYS A 104 6.68 -31.81 -23.73
CA LYS A 104 7.71 -32.63 -24.39
C LYS A 104 7.44 -34.13 -24.18
N GLU A 105 6.97 -34.55 -23.02
CA GLU A 105 6.62 -35.95 -22.75
C GLU A 105 5.47 -36.42 -23.65
N ASN A 106 4.47 -35.59 -23.89
CA ASN A 106 3.32 -35.93 -24.72
C ASN A 106 3.67 -36.08 -26.20
N LYS A 107 4.79 -35.55 -26.65
CA LYS A 107 5.28 -35.71 -28.04
C LYS A 107 6.14 -36.95 -28.26
N GLY A 108 6.62 -37.51 -27.19
CA GLY A 108 7.41 -38.72 -27.23
C GLY A 108 6.55 -39.95 -27.41
#